data_f0f6b87e776b6b5bf79049f313fedeb5
#
_entry.id   f0f6b87e776b6b5bf79049f313fedeb5
#
_cell.length_a   1.000
_cell.length_b   1.000
_cell.length_c   1.000
_cell.angle_alpha   90.00
_cell.angle_beta   90.00
_cell.angle_gamma   90.00
#
_symmetry.space_group_name_H-M   'P 1'
#
loop_
_entity.id
_entity.type
_entity.pdbx_description
1 polymer ?
#
loop_
_entity_poly.entity_id
_entity_poly.type
_entity_poly.pdbx_seq_one_letter_code
_entity_poly.pdbx_strand_id
1 'polypeptide(L)'
;KDLLYVGAEPPKPDSSALLVLKDSPWRTLADLKGRRIAVQKGSSAHYLLVKAVERAGLQWADIQPVYLAPADARAAFERKSVDAWAIWDPFYAATELAIQPRVLATGRDLASSNNSFYLAARPFVQAHPQVLRVLFDELSRADRLAQEARKDAIKLIADFSGLDAGVVSLFIQRRPSSPVDVPGPTTVADQQRVADAFFKLGLIPKPVNVADIVWRPAARS
;
A
#
# COMPACT_ATOMS: atom_id res chain seq x y z
N LYS A 1 0.03 3.05 -21.98
CA LYS A 1 -1.00 3.91 -22.60
C LYS A 1 -2.35 3.21 -22.73
N ASP A 2 -2.40 1.90 -22.52
CA ASP A 2 -3.59 1.09 -22.78
C ASP A 2 -4.40 0.77 -21.51
N LEU A 3 -3.88 1.10 -20.32
CA LEU A 3 -4.57 0.97 -19.04
C LEU A 3 -4.99 2.34 -18.52
N LEU A 4 -6.18 2.37 -17.89
CA LEU A 4 -6.71 3.52 -17.18
C LEU A 4 -6.92 3.18 -15.71
N TYR A 5 -6.70 4.14 -14.83
CA TYR A 5 -7.24 4.13 -13.47
C TYR A 5 -8.76 4.36 -13.57
N VAL A 6 -9.54 3.34 -13.28
CA VAL A 6 -11.00 3.40 -13.42
C VAL A 6 -11.70 3.54 -12.07
N GLY A 7 -11.10 3.03 -11.00
CA GLY A 7 -11.63 3.11 -9.64
C GLY A 7 -10.53 3.22 -8.61
N ALA A 8 -10.88 3.70 -7.44
CA ALA A 8 -10.01 3.76 -6.26
C ALA A 8 -10.83 3.51 -4.99
N GLU A 9 -10.16 2.94 -4.00
CA GLU A 9 -10.67 2.85 -2.63
C GLU A 9 -10.11 4.00 -1.80
N PRO A 10 -10.72 4.34 -0.65
CA PRO A 10 -10.17 5.30 0.30
C PRO A 10 -8.74 4.96 0.75
N PRO A 11 -7.93 5.94 1.16
CA PRO A 11 -6.59 5.73 1.69
C PRO A 11 -6.57 4.76 2.88
N LYS A 12 -5.50 3.94 2.95
CA LYS A 12 -5.26 2.96 4.03
C LYS A 12 -3.88 3.17 4.67
N PRO A 13 -3.61 4.35 5.22
CA PRO A 13 -2.27 4.70 5.69
C PRO A 13 -1.78 3.82 6.84
N ASP A 14 -2.68 3.27 7.66
CA ASP A 14 -2.32 2.40 8.77
C ASP A 14 -2.02 0.96 8.36
N SER A 15 -2.29 0.60 7.09
CA SER A 15 -2.02 -0.73 6.54
C SER A 15 -0.58 -0.90 6.04
N SER A 16 0.31 0.03 6.30
CA SER A 16 1.73 -0.06 5.95
C SER A 16 2.61 0.54 7.04
N ALA A 17 3.77 -0.05 7.26
CA ALA A 17 4.68 0.36 8.32
C ALA A 17 6.14 0.13 7.95
N LEU A 18 7.00 0.87 8.64
CA LEU A 18 8.44 0.65 8.71
C LEU A 18 8.76 0.01 10.07
N LEU A 19 9.28 -1.21 10.02
CA LEU A 19 9.49 -2.08 11.17
C LEU A 19 10.96 -2.23 11.49
N VAL A 20 11.28 -2.33 12.79
CA VAL A 20 12.55 -2.83 13.31
C VAL A 20 12.27 -3.91 14.35
N LEU A 21 13.23 -4.81 14.60
CA LEU A 21 13.04 -5.83 15.63
C LEU A 21 12.88 -5.18 17.02
N LYS A 22 12.14 -5.84 17.91
CA LYS A 22 11.82 -5.34 19.25
C LYS A 22 13.06 -4.95 20.06
N ASP A 23 14.13 -5.76 19.93
CA ASP A 23 15.41 -5.59 20.59
C ASP A 23 16.40 -4.69 19.82
N SER A 24 16.01 -4.18 18.65
CA SER A 24 16.83 -3.26 17.86
C SER A 24 17.18 -1.99 18.64
N PRO A 25 18.40 -1.47 18.53
CA PRO A 25 18.78 -0.20 19.12
C PRO A 25 18.14 1.02 18.41
N TRP A 26 17.66 0.85 17.18
CA TRP A 26 17.09 1.94 16.38
C TRP A 26 15.70 2.32 16.88
N ARG A 27 15.51 3.62 17.15
CA ARG A 27 14.30 4.16 17.77
C ARG A 27 13.61 5.22 16.93
N THR A 28 14.35 5.84 16.03
CA THR A 28 13.91 6.99 15.23
C THR A 28 14.17 6.76 13.75
N LEU A 29 13.55 7.55 12.89
CA LEU A 29 13.82 7.51 11.45
C LEU A 29 15.25 7.95 11.10
N ALA A 30 15.88 8.80 11.91
CA ALA A 30 17.26 9.22 11.71
C ALA A 30 18.27 8.06 11.86
N ASP A 31 17.92 7.05 12.67
CA ASP A 31 18.75 5.85 12.86
C ASP A 31 18.83 4.97 11.60
N LEU A 32 18.02 5.25 10.57
CA LEU A 32 18.05 4.52 9.29
C LEU A 32 19.33 4.80 8.48
N LYS A 33 20.08 5.85 8.82
CA LYS A 33 21.32 6.19 8.10
C LYS A 33 22.30 5.03 8.12
N GLY A 34 22.76 4.60 6.93
CA GLY A 34 23.68 3.48 6.75
C GLY A 34 23.05 2.10 6.94
N ARG A 35 21.74 1.98 7.16
CA ARG A 35 21.08 0.70 7.47
C ARG A 35 20.61 -0.04 6.24
N ARG A 36 20.60 -1.38 6.33
CA ARG A 36 20.04 -2.28 5.33
C ARG A 36 18.53 -2.37 5.57
N ILE A 37 17.75 -1.95 4.61
CA ILE A 37 16.28 -1.87 4.75
C ILE A 37 15.64 -2.73 3.68
N ALA A 38 14.97 -3.81 4.09
CA ALA A 38 14.23 -4.65 3.18
C ALA A 38 12.99 -3.93 2.65
N VAL A 39 12.75 -4.03 1.36
CA VAL A 39 11.57 -3.45 0.70
C VAL A 39 11.34 -4.13 -0.66
N GLN A 40 10.10 -4.30 -1.07
CA GLN A 40 9.79 -4.72 -2.44
C GLN A 40 9.89 -3.51 -3.38
N LYS A 41 10.75 -3.61 -4.40
CA LYS A 41 10.97 -2.55 -5.38
C LYS A 41 9.67 -2.18 -6.12
N GLY A 42 9.37 -0.88 -6.20
CA GLY A 42 8.19 -0.37 -6.91
C GLY A 42 6.86 -0.54 -6.20
N SER A 43 6.85 -1.01 -4.95
CA SER A 43 5.63 -1.19 -4.15
C SER A 43 5.22 0.09 -3.39
N SER A 44 4.03 0.05 -2.78
CA SER A 44 3.59 1.11 -1.85
C SER A 44 4.52 1.26 -0.65
N ALA A 45 5.10 0.16 -0.15
CA ALA A 45 6.10 0.20 0.91
C ALA A 45 7.43 0.84 0.45
N HIS A 46 7.76 0.76 -0.84
CA HIS A 46 8.90 1.50 -1.37
C HIS A 46 8.66 3.01 -1.29
N TYR A 47 7.47 3.47 -1.65
CA TYR A 47 7.11 4.88 -1.49
C TYR A 47 7.07 5.29 0.00
N LEU A 48 6.53 4.43 0.88
CA LEU A 48 6.60 4.64 2.33
C LEU A 48 8.03 4.86 2.81
N LEU A 49 8.98 4.03 2.36
CA LEU A 49 10.40 4.15 2.71
C LEU A 49 11.00 5.46 2.19
N VAL A 50 10.65 5.88 0.96
CA VAL A 50 11.06 7.19 0.43
C VAL A 50 10.59 8.30 1.37
N LYS A 51 9.33 8.27 1.80
CA LYS A 51 8.77 9.27 2.72
C LYS A 51 9.44 9.22 4.10
N ALA A 52 9.82 8.03 4.59
CA ALA A 52 10.56 7.89 5.84
C ALA A 52 11.96 8.54 5.77
N VAL A 53 12.67 8.30 4.68
CA VAL A 53 14.01 8.89 4.41
C VAL A 53 13.92 10.41 4.32
N GLU A 54 12.95 10.94 3.55
CA GLU A 54 12.70 12.38 3.46
C GLU A 54 12.35 13.00 4.82
N ARG A 55 11.49 12.36 5.60
CA ARG A 55 11.09 12.82 6.94
C ARG A 55 12.26 12.86 7.93
N ALA A 56 13.20 11.94 7.77
CA ALA A 56 14.44 11.89 8.57
C ALA A 56 15.47 12.97 8.16
N GLY A 57 15.23 13.72 7.09
CA GLY A 57 16.23 14.65 6.52
C GLY A 57 17.39 13.95 5.82
N LEU A 58 17.22 12.67 5.46
CA LEU A 58 18.21 11.85 4.78
C LEU A 58 18.01 11.88 3.25
N GLN A 59 19.05 11.53 2.53
CA GLN A 59 18.99 11.23 1.10
C GLN A 59 18.83 9.72 0.87
N TRP A 60 18.30 9.32 -0.29
CA TRP A 60 18.17 7.90 -0.64
C TRP A 60 19.51 7.15 -0.59
N ALA A 61 20.59 7.82 -0.95
CA ALA A 61 21.95 7.28 -0.89
C ALA A 61 22.50 7.09 0.54
N ASP A 62 21.84 7.67 1.55
CA ASP A 62 22.23 7.49 2.95
C ASP A 62 21.78 6.15 3.55
N ILE A 63 20.94 5.37 2.85
CA ILE A 63 20.47 4.06 3.28
C ILE A 63 20.90 2.97 2.30
N GLN A 64 20.75 1.70 2.71
CA GLN A 64 21.05 0.53 1.88
C GLN A 64 19.75 -0.25 1.62
N PRO A 65 18.98 0.08 0.57
CA PRO A 65 17.77 -0.66 0.26
C PRO A 65 18.10 -2.07 -0.24
N VAL A 66 17.47 -3.08 0.37
CA VAL A 66 17.59 -4.49 0.00
C VAL A 66 16.28 -4.92 -0.63
N TYR A 67 16.30 -5.10 -1.94
CA TYR A 67 15.09 -5.41 -2.71
C TYR A 67 14.75 -6.90 -2.63
N LEU A 68 13.70 -7.22 -1.87
CA LEU A 68 13.23 -8.58 -1.61
C LEU A 68 11.71 -8.67 -1.77
N ALA A 69 11.22 -9.84 -2.19
CA ALA A 69 9.81 -10.17 -2.07
C ALA A 69 9.38 -10.28 -0.59
N PRO A 70 8.10 -10.08 -0.25
CA PRO A 70 7.67 -10.02 1.16
C PRO A 70 8.08 -11.23 2.01
N ALA A 71 7.99 -12.45 1.48
CA ALA A 71 8.36 -13.67 2.20
C ALA A 71 9.87 -13.72 2.50
N ASP A 72 10.71 -13.39 1.51
CA ASP A 72 12.16 -13.36 1.66
C ASP A 72 12.59 -12.21 2.58
N ALA A 73 11.92 -11.05 2.46
CA ALA A 73 12.14 -9.90 3.32
C ALA A 73 11.84 -10.23 4.80
N ARG A 74 10.74 -10.95 5.07
CA ARG A 74 10.40 -11.43 6.40
C ARG A 74 11.50 -12.32 6.95
N ALA A 75 11.91 -13.32 6.19
CA ALA A 75 12.97 -14.24 6.60
C ALA A 75 14.30 -13.52 6.85
N ALA A 76 14.67 -12.54 6.01
CA ALA A 76 15.88 -11.72 6.21
C ALA A 76 15.78 -10.84 7.47
N PHE A 77 14.60 -10.27 7.74
CA PHE A 77 14.32 -9.44 8.89
C PHE A 77 14.42 -10.24 10.20
N GLU A 78 13.75 -11.40 10.29
CA GLU A 78 13.78 -12.26 11.47
C GLU A 78 15.19 -12.80 11.77
N ARG A 79 15.99 -13.06 10.72
CA ARG A 79 17.40 -13.51 10.87
C ARG A 79 18.41 -12.36 11.08
N LYS A 80 17.95 -11.12 11.21
CA LYS A 80 18.82 -9.92 11.36
C LYS A 80 19.76 -9.67 10.17
N SER A 81 19.43 -10.22 8.99
CA SER A 81 20.18 -9.98 7.75
C SER A 81 19.89 -8.59 7.16
N VAL A 82 18.82 -7.98 7.59
CA VAL A 82 18.46 -6.57 7.36
C VAL A 82 18.12 -5.91 8.69
N ASP A 83 18.24 -4.59 8.75
CA ASP A 83 18.10 -3.82 9.97
C ASP A 83 16.67 -3.30 10.19
N ALA A 84 15.96 -3.08 9.09
CA ALA A 84 14.57 -2.63 9.07
C ALA A 84 13.82 -3.25 7.88
N TRP A 85 12.48 -3.16 7.91
CA TRP A 85 11.63 -3.67 6.84
C TRP A 85 10.44 -2.74 6.61
N ALA A 86 10.28 -2.24 5.38
CA ALA A 86 9.11 -1.51 4.94
C ALA A 86 8.12 -2.47 4.30
N ILE A 87 6.89 -2.54 4.82
CA ILE A 87 5.90 -3.56 4.45
C ILE A 87 4.46 -3.07 4.62
N TRP A 88 3.52 -3.82 4.05
CA TRP A 88 2.06 -3.61 4.13
C TRP A 88 1.33 -4.86 4.63
N ASP A 89 0.06 -4.69 5.01
CA ASP A 89 -0.82 -5.80 5.37
C ASP A 89 -1.15 -6.72 4.16
N PRO A 90 -1.29 -8.04 4.37
CA PRO A 90 -1.35 -8.75 5.66
C PRO A 90 0.02 -9.12 6.26
N PHE A 91 1.12 -8.91 5.55
CA PHE A 91 2.46 -9.24 6.04
C PHE A 91 2.83 -8.48 7.32
N TYR A 92 2.44 -7.21 7.41
CA TYR A 92 2.63 -6.40 8.61
C TYR A 92 1.90 -7.01 9.80
N ALA A 93 0.60 -7.30 9.67
CA ALA A 93 -0.20 -7.93 10.74
C ALA A 93 0.37 -9.31 11.15
N ALA A 94 0.75 -10.14 10.18
CA ALA A 94 1.33 -11.45 10.44
C ALA A 94 2.65 -11.35 11.22
N THR A 95 3.49 -10.37 10.89
CA THR A 95 4.76 -10.15 11.58
C THR A 95 4.54 -9.59 12.98
N GLU A 96 3.58 -8.68 13.14
CA GLU A 96 3.23 -8.09 14.43
C GLU A 96 2.75 -9.15 15.43
N LEU A 97 1.89 -10.07 15.00
CA LEU A 97 1.43 -11.17 15.84
C LEU A 97 2.54 -12.17 16.17
N ALA A 98 3.44 -12.44 15.21
CA ALA A 98 4.45 -13.47 15.38
C ALA A 98 5.63 -13.04 16.26
N ILE A 99 6.16 -11.83 16.06
CA ILE A 99 7.41 -11.41 16.69
C ILE A 99 7.36 -10.04 17.37
N GLN A 100 6.20 -9.36 17.35
CA GLN A 100 6.00 -8.06 18.00
C GLN A 100 7.11 -7.04 17.69
N PRO A 101 7.38 -6.73 16.41
CA PRO A 101 8.40 -5.77 16.04
C PRO A 101 8.03 -4.39 16.58
N ARG A 102 9.00 -3.48 16.64
CA ARG A 102 8.72 -2.06 16.87
C ARG A 102 8.38 -1.39 15.55
N VAL A 103 7.28 -0.65 15.55
CA VAL A 103 6.92 0.24 14.44
C VAL A 103 7.68 1.56 14.62
N LEU A 104 8.52 1.93 13.66
CA LEU A 104 9.17 3.24 13.63
C LEU A 104 8.24 4.32 13.08
N ALA A 105 7.47 3.99 12.07
CA ALA A 105 6.45 4.86 11.49
C ALA A 105 5.44 4.04 10.67
N THR A 106 4.21 4.54 10.60
CA THR A 106 3.16 4.05 9.70
C THR A 106 3.03 4.96 8.48
N GLY A 107 2.20 4.57 7.50
CA GLY A 107 1.85 5.45 6.40
C GLY A 107 1.15 6.74 6.87
N ARG A 108 0.40 6.70 7.97
CA ARG A 108 -0.22 7.88 8.58
C ARG A 108 0.83 8.89 9.03
N ASP A 109 1.86 8.44 9.73
CA ASP A 109 2.94 9.29 10.24
C ASP A 109 3.74 9.95 9.10
N LEU A 110 3.79 9.29 7.95
CA LEU A 110 4.60 9.69 6.79
C LEU A 110 3.77 10.31 5.65
N ALA A 111 2.48 10.53 5.85
CA ALA A 111 1.56 11.01 4.81
C ALA A 111 1.62 10.17 3.52
N SER A 112 1.76 8.83 3.68
CA SER A 112 1.71 7.84 2.61
C SER A 112 0.34 7.17 2.60
N SER A 113 -0.48 7.52 1.61
CA SER A 113 -1.90 7.16 1.57
C SER A 113 -2.17 5.66 1.41
N ASN A 114 -1.22 4.91 0.83
CA ASN A 114 -1.39 3.49 0.50
C ASN A 114 -2.71 3.23 -0.25
N ASN A 115 -2.94 4.00 -1.33
CA ASN A 115 -4.15 3.89 -2.14
C ASN A 115 -4.20 2.55 -2.90
N SER A 116 -5.39 1.99 -3.04
CA SER A 116 -5.67 0.87 -3.95
C SER A 116 -6.43 1.37 -5.18
N PHE A 117 -6.07 0.84 -6.34
CA PHE A 117 -6.66 1.24 -7.61
C PHE A 117 -7.20 0.04 -8.39
N TYR A 118 -8.27 0.27 -9.12
CA TYR A 118 -8.77 -0.62 -10.15
C TYR A 118 -8.33 -0.11 -11.51
N LEU A 119 -7.82 -1.01 -12.33
CA LEU A 119 -7.31 -0.71 -13.66
C LEU A 119 -8.12 -1.46 -14.71
N ALA A 120 -8.40 -0.81 -15.83
CA ALA A 120 -9.03 -1.47 -16.96
C ALA A 120 -8.39 -1.04 -18.28
N ALA A 121 -8.43 -1.92 -19.28
CA ALA A 121 -7.96 -1.61 -20.61
C ALA A 121 -8.83 -0.52 -21.25
N ARG A 122 -8.21 0.46 -21.91
CA ARG A 122 -8.92 1.58 -22.58
C ARG A 122 -10.02 1.11 -23.54
N PRO A 123 -9.80 0.10 -24.41
CA PRO A 123 -10.88 -0.39 -25.27
C PRO A 123 -12.06 -0.96 -24.50
N PHE A 124 -11.82 -1.69 -23.39
CA PHE A 124 -12.87 -2.20 -22.53
C PHE A 124 -13.67 -1.07 -21.88
N VAL A 125 -13.01 -0.05 -21.37
CA VAL A 125 -13.63 1.12 -20.75
C VAL A 125 -14.55 1.86 -21.75
N GLN A 126 -14.11 1.96 -23.00
CA GLN A 126 -14.87 2.62 -24.07
C GLN A 126 -16.11 1.81 -24.48
N ALA A 127 -15.95 0.48 -24.59
CA ALA A 127 -17.02 -0.40 -25.05
C ALA A 127 -18.04 -0.73 -23.92
N HIS A 128 -17.61 -0.78 -22.67
CA HIS A 128 -18.40 -1.31 -21.55
C HIS A 128 -18.37 -0.44 -20.28
N PRO A 129 -18.58 0.89 -20.36
CA PRO A 129 -18.50 1.76 -19.18
C PRO A 129 -19.54 1.41 -18.10
N GLN A 130 -20.69 0.86 -18.50
CA GLN A 130 -21.74 0.42 -17.58
C GLN A 130 -21.32 -0.77 -16.72
N VAL A 131 -20.46 -1.66 -17.24
CA VAL A 131 -19.94 -2.83 -16.48
C VAL A 131 -19.10 -2.36 -15.30
N LEU A 132 -18.29 -1.31 -15.49
CA LEU A 132 -17.49 -0.73 -14.41
C LEU A 132 -18.36 -0.14 -13.30
N ARG A 133 -19.45 0.52 -13.66
CA ARG A 133 -20.40 1.08 -12.67
C ARG A 133 -21.02 -0.02 -11.83
N VAL A 134 -21.56 -1.06 -12.48
CA VAL A 134 -22.14 -2.22 -11.79
C VAL A 134 -21.10 -2.89 -10.89
N LEU A 135 -19.87 -3.08 -11.39
CA LEU A 135 -18.78 -3.66 -10.61
C LEU A 135 -18.49 -2.83 -9.34
N PHE A 136 -18.41 -1.51 -9.45
CA PHE A 136 -18.11 -0.64 -8.29
C PHE A 136 -19.27 -0.62 -7.29
N ASP A 137 -20.50 -0.63 -7.75
CA ASP A 137 -21.69 -0.74 -6.90
C ASP A 137 -21.65 -2.06 -6.11
N GLU A 138 -21.34 -3.18 -6.78
CA GLU A 138 -21.25 -4.51 -6.14
C GLU A 138 -20.05 -4.63 -5.18
N LEU A 139 -18.88 -4.09 -5.55
CA LEU A 139 -17.72 -4.06 -4.64
C LEU A 139 -18.01 -3.22 -3.39
N SER A 140 -18.65 -2.07 -3.56
CA SER A 140 -19.05 -1.21 -2.45
C SER A 140 -20.15 -1.88 -1.58
N ARG A 141 -21.03 -2.67 -2.19
CA ARG A 141 -22.01 -3.49 -1.46
C ARG A 141 -21.32 -4.59 -0.65
N ALA A 142 -20.36 -5.28 -1.24
CA ALA A 142 -19.58 -6.31 -0.55
C ALA A 142 -18.76 -5.73 0.63
N ASP A 143 -18.18 -4.54 0.47
CA ASP A 143 -17.52 -3.83 1.57
C ASP A 143 -18.49 -3.54 2.72
N ARG A 144 -19.69 -3.02 2.44
CA ARG A 144 -20.70 -2.78 3.48
C ARG A 144 -21.07 -4.07 4.23
N LEU A 145 -21.33 -5.16 3.50
CA LEU A 145 -21.61 -6.46 4.11
C LEU A 145 -20.45 -6.94 5.00
N ALA A 146 -19.21 -6.75 4.56
CA ALA A 146 -18.03 -7.11 5.35
C ALA A 146 -17.88 -6.24 6.61
N GLN A 147 -18.32 -4.98 6.58
CA GLN A 147 -18.33 -4.11 7.77
C GLN A 147 -19.44 -4.52 8.75
N GLU A 148 -20.63 -4.85 8.25
CA GLU A 148 -21.80 -5.23 9.05
C GLU A 148 -21.64 -6.62 9.66
N ALA A 149 -21.14 -7.61 8.90
CA ALA A 149 -20.93 -9.00 9.30
C ALA A 149 -19.42 -9.31 9.49
N ARG A 150 -18.71 -8.50 10.26
CA ARG A 150 -17.25 -8.55 10.37
C ARG A 150 -16.69 -9.94 10.74
N LYS A 151 -17.36 -10.66 11.62
CA LYS A 151 -16.93 -12.03 12.02
C LYS A 151 -16.97 -13.01 10.84
N ASP A 152 -18.04 -12.95 10.05
CA ASP A 152 -18.21 -13.82 8.89
C ASP A 152 -17.23 -13.42 7.77
N ALA A 153 -17.00 -12.13 7.58
CA ALA A 153 -16.01 -11.62 6.65
C ALA A 153 -14.58 -12.09 7.02
N ILE A 154 -14.20 -12.02 8.30
CA ILE A 154 -12.91 -12.53 8.79
C ILE A 154 -12.78 -14.02 8.48
N LYS A 155 -13.81 -14.82 8.82
CA LYS A 155 -13.81 -16.25 8.54
C LYS A 155 -13.68 -16.54 7.05
N LEU A 156 -14.49 -15.88 6.21
CA LEU A 156 -14.47 -16.09 4.76
C LEU A 156 -13.11 -15.75 4.16
N ILE A 157 -12.52 -14.63 4.56
CA ILE A 157 -11.20 -14.19 4.07
C ILE A 157 -10.11 -15.15 4.55
N ALA A 158 -10.16 -15.62 5.81
CA ALA A 158 -9.19 -16.57 6.33
C ALA A 158 -9.27 -17.90 5.58
N ASP A 159 -10.47 -18.45 5.39
CA ASP A 159 -10.70 -19.68 4.65
C ASP A 159 -10.22 -19.57 3.18
N PHE A 160 -10.50 -18.44 2.52
CA PHE A 160 -10.11 -18.21 1.14
C PHE A 160 -8.60 -17.98 0.95
N SER A 161 -7.98 -17.24 1.85
CA SER A 161 -6.57 -16.83 1.73
C SER A 161 -5.59 -17.80 2.38
N GLY A 162 -6.06 -18.70 3.26
CA GLY A 162 -5.21 -19.55 4.09
C GLY A 162 -4.49 -18.80 5.21
N LEU A 163 -4.86 -17.54 5.48
CA LEU A 163 -4.28 -16.75 6.56
C LEU A 163 -4.95 -17.12 7.91
N ASP A 164 -4.18 -16.98 8.99
CA ASP A 164 -4.73 -17.05 10.34
C ASP A 164 -5.81 -15.99 10.57
N ALA A 165 -6.91 -16.36 11.23
CA ALA A 165 -8.03 -15.46 11.47
C ALA A 165 -7.64 -14.24 12.32
N GLY A 166 -6.65 -14.36 13.21
CA GLY A 166 -6.11 -13.24 13.98
C GLY A 166 -5.38 -12.24 13.08
N VAL A 167 -4.62 -12.72 12.10
CA VAL A 167 -3.97 -11.88 11.08
C VAL A 167 -5.02 -11.14 10.26
N VAL A 168 -6.06 -11.85 9.79
CA VAL A 168 -7.17 -11.26 9.05
C VAL A 168 -7.89 -10.21 9.89
N SER A 169 -8.21 -10.52 11.15
CA SER A 169 -8.86 -9.59 12.07
C SER A 169 -8.05 -8.31 12.24
N LEU A 170 -6.73 -8.42 12.42
CA LEU A 170 -5.86 -7.28 12.65
C LEU A 170 -5.75 -6.37 11.42
N PHE A 171 -5.56 -6.92 10.22
CA PHE A 171 -5.45 -6.07 9.04
C PHE A 171 -6.80 -5.43 8.64
N ILE A 172 -7.93 -6.12 8.86
CA ILE A 172 -9.26 -5.54 8.63
C ILE A 172 -9.52 -4.35 9.56
N GLN A 173 -9.06 -4.41 10.82
CA GLN A 173 -9.21 -3.28 11.76
C GLN A 173 -8.51 -1.99 11.25
N ARG A 174 -7.45 -2.13 10.47
CA ARG A 174 -6.71 -1.00 9.86
C ARG A 174 -7.32 -0.48 8.57
N ARG A 175 -8.30 -1.22 8.01
CA ARG A 175 -9.00 -0.78 6.80
C ARG A 175 -10.25 0.01 7.18
N PRO A 176 -10.40 1.23 6.69
CA PRO A 176 -11.69 1.92 6.74
C PRO A 176 -12.68 1.20 5.82
N SER A 177 -13.96 1.56 5.90
CA SER A 177 -14.92 1.23 4.83
C SER A 177 -14.33 1.65 3.48
N SER A 178 -14.42 0.79 2.49
CA SER A 178 -13.66 0.90 1.24
C SER A 178 -14.59 0.87 0.01
N PRO A 179 -15.58 1.79 -0.08
CA PRO A 179 -16.36 1.92 -1.30
C PRO A 179 -15.44 2.25 -2.48
N VAL A 180 -15.80 1.75 -3.66
CA VAL A 180 -15.04 2.02 -4.88
C VAL A 180 -15.69 3.15 -5.64
N ASP A 181 -14.93 4.14 -6.00
CA ASP A 181 -15.37 5.26 -6.84
C ASP A 181 -14.28 5.68 -7.84
N VAL A 182 -14.64 6.49 -8.82
CA VAL A 182 -13.67 7.07 -9.75
C VAL A 182 -12.64 7.91 -8.97
N PRO A 183 -11.33 7.80 -9.29
CA PRO A 183 -10.30 8.55 -8.56
C PRO A 183 -10.56 10.05 -8.57
N GLY A 184 -10.79 10.62 -7.40
CA GLY A 184 -11.00 12.05 -7.19
C GLY A 184 -9.70 12.86 -7.26
N PRO A 185 -9.77 14.20 -7.25
CA PRO A 185 -8.59 15.07 -7.39
C PRO A 185 -7.50 14.80 -6.35
N THR A 186 -7.85 14.57 -5.10
CA THR A 186 -6.90 14.26 -4.03
C THR A 186 -6.17 12.93 -4.28
N THR A 187 -6.92 11.87 -4.67
CA THR A 187 -6.35 10.56 -4.98
C THR A 187 -5.40 10.64 -6.19
N VAL A 188 -5.77 11.41 -7.21
CA VAL A 188 -4.92 11.66 -8.39
C VAL A 188 -3.65 12.41 -8.00
N ALA A 189 -3.75 13.43 -7.15
CA ALA A 189 -2.59 14.18 -6.67
C ALA A 189 -1.67 13.29 -5.80
N ASP A 190 -2.22 12.42 -4.96
CA ASP A 190 -1.43 11.46 -4.19
C ASP A 190 -0.65 10.51 -5.10
N GLN A 191 -1.32 9.95 -6.11
CA GLN A 191 -0.68 9.06 -7.09
C GLN A 191 0.36 9.78 -7.94
N GLN A 192 0.14 11.07 -8.25
CA GLN A 192 1.15 11.89 -8.95
C GLN A 192 2.44 12.01 -8.11
N ARG A 193 2.31 12.24 -6.79
CA ARG A 193 3.48 12.28 -5.90
C ARG A 193 4.27 10.97 -5.90
N VAL A 194 3.59 9.82 -5.96
CA VAL A 194 4.24 8.50 -6.10
C VAL A 194 4.99 8.41 -7.43
N ALA A 195 4.35 8.80 -8.54
CA ALA A 195 4.95 8.76 -9.86
C ALA A 195 6.19 9.67 -9.94
N ASP A 196 6.11 10.88 -9.40
CA ASP A 196 7.22 11.84 -9.37
C ASP A 196 8.40 11.33 -8.55
N ALA A 197 8.13 10.74 -7.37
CA ALA A 197 9.16 10.14 -6.52
C ALA A 197 9.86 8.97 -7.22
N PHE A 198 9.10 8.11 -7.89
CA PHE A 198 9.65 6.96 -8.61
C PHE A 198 10.42 7.37 -9.88
N PHE A 199 10.00 8.45 -10.54
CA PHE A 199 10.79 9.03 -11.62
C PHE A 199 12.11 9.61 -11.12
N LYS A 200 12.08 10.37 -10.02
CA LYS A 200 13.28 10.95 -9.38
C LYS A 200 14.29 9.87 -8.95
N LEU A 201 13.81 8.71 -8.53
CA LEU A 201 14.64 7.54 -8.16
C LEU A 201 15.07 6.69 -9.36
N GLY A 202 14.69 7.05 -10.60
CA GLY A 202 15.00 6.27 -11.79
C GLY A 202 14.27 4.92 -11.87
N LEU A 203 13.19 4.72 -11.10
CA LEU A 203 12.38 3.50 -11.13
C LEU A 203 11.45 3.42 -12.33
N ILE A 204 11.05 4.57 -12.85
CA ILE A 204 10.31 4.69 -14.12
C ILE A 204 11.12 5.54 -15.11
N PRO A 205 11.11 5.20 -16.41
CA PRO A 205 12.03 5.77 -17.38
C PRO A 205 11.68 7.18 -17.84
N LYS A 206 10.47 7.64 -17.57
CA LYS A 206 9.97 8.96 -17.97
C LYS A 206 8.88 9.46 -17.01
N PRO A 207 8.69 10.79 -16.92
CA PRO A 207 7.61 11.34 -16.10
C PRO A 207 6.24 10.90 -16.64
N VAL A 208 5.30 10.72 -15.73
CA VAL A 208 3.91 10.33 -16.03
C VAL A 208 3.00 11.41 -15.46
N ASN A 209 2.10 11.94 -16.29
CA ASN A 209 0.97 12.73 -15.81
C ASN A 209 -0.18 11.77 -15.49
N VAL A 210 -0.45 11.55 -14.21
CA VAL A 210 -1.47 10.60 -13.75
C VAL A 210 -2.86 11.01 -14.21
N ALA A 211 -3.15 12.31 -14.29
CA ALA A 211 -4.46 12.81 -14.74
C ALA A 211 -4.83 12.34 -16.16
N ASP A 212 -3.85 12.12 -17.05
CA ASP A 212 -4.07 11.69 -18.44
C ASP A 212 -4.51 10.24 -18.58
N ILE A 213 -4.36 9.46 -17.52
CA ILE A 213 -4.68 8.02 -17.50
C ILE A 213 -5.79 7.68 -16.48
N VAL A 214 -6.54 8.67 -16.03
CA VAL A 214 -7.74 8.48 -15.20
C VAL A 214 -8.98 8.47 -16.09
N TRP A 215 -9.79 7.44 -15.93
CA TRP A 215 -11.10 7.38 -16.57
C TRP A 215 -12.02 8.48 -16.01
N ARG A 216 -12.70 9.15 -16.92
CA ARG A 216 -13.72 10.15 -16.62
C ARG A 216 -15.03 9.71 -17.25
N PRO A 217 -15.98 9.10 -16.50
CA PRO A 217 -17.27 8.73 -17.03
C PRO A 217 -18.04 10.00 -17.46
N ALA A 218 -18.86 9.87 -18.50
CA ALA A 218 -19.81 10.91 -18.83
C ALA A 218 -20.74 11.19 -17.63
N ALA A 219 -21.11 12.45 -17.43
CA ALA A 219 -22.07 12.82 -16.40
C ALA A 219 -23.34 11.96 -16.54
N ARG A 220 -23.94 11.58 -15.42
CA ARG A 220 -25.27 10.93 -15.44
C ARG A 220 -26.25 11.97 -16.00
N SER A 221 -26.78 11.71 -17.20
CA SER A 221 -27.92 12.44 -17.73
C SER A 221 -29.17 12.11 -16.92
#